data_6a47bb06955fb2b468faba0856c115b0
#
_entry.id   6a47bb06955fb2b468faba0856c115b0
#
_cell.length_a   1.000
_cell.length_b   1.000
_cell.length_c   1.000
_cell.angle_alpha   90.00
_cell.angle_beta   90.00
_cell.angle_gamma   90.00
#
_symmetry.space_group_name_H-M   'P 1'
#
loop_
_entity.id
_entity.type
_entity.pdbx_description
1 polymer ?
#
loop_
_entity_poly.entity_id
_entity_poly.type
_entity_poly.pdbx_seq_one_letter_code
_entity_poly.pdbx_strand_id
1 'polypeptide(L)'
;MIWCVDHDAQRRNLEIHALRCVGMDAKGYDSADSFWKDLQNECPELILMDAALPGVNPLALINRIRQSSIAGEIPVIMQAQSSNELDVIRCLDSGADDCLRNPFGMMEMVSRVKAVLRRVQRAPIEDVYQAGGISLSLKERLVKVDQEPIQLSYKEFELLKVFMEHPGEVFTRQWLYERIWNGTYSEKNRTVDIHVQTLRKKLGTCGSLVESVKYIGYRMKKVP
;
A
#
# COMPACT_ATOMS: atom_id res chain seq x y z
N MET A 1 -0.55 16.64 -6.02
CA MET A 1 -1.84 17.39 -6.06
C MET A 1 -2.94 16.56 -5.42
N ILE A 2 -3.78 17.16 -4.55
CA ILE A 2 -4.89 16.49 -3.86
C ILE A 2 -6.19 16.71 -4.62
N TRP A 3 -7.02 15.68 -4.76
CA TRP A 3 -8.32 15.81 -5.40
C TRP A 3 -9.44 15.76 -4.36
N CYS A 4 -10.29 16.82 -4.36
CA CYS A 4 -11.45 16.95 -3.49
C CYS A 4 -12.71 16.64 -4.32
N VAL A 5 -13.36 15.52 -4.03
CA VAL A 5 -14.57 15.06 -4.71
C VAL A 5 -15.75 15.27 -3.76
N ASP A 6 -16.47 16.35 -3.95
CA ASP A 6 -17.57 16.78 -3.09
C ASP A 6 -18.63 17.50 -3.92
N HIS A 7 -19.91 17.11 -3.76
CA HIS A 7 -21.01 17.73 -4.49
C HIS A 7 -21.34 19.13 -3.98
N ASP A 8 -21.08 19.43 -2.68
CA ASP A 8 -21.28 20.75 -2.09
C ASP A 8 -20.15 21.70 -2.50
N ALA A 9 -20.50 22.68 -3.34
CA ALA A 9 -19.54 23.65 -3.85
C ALA A 9 -18.89 24.51 -2.76
N GLN A 10 -19.61 24.82 -1.68
CA GLN A 10 -19.07 25.65 -0.59
C GLN A 10 -18.04 24.85 0.21
N ARG A 11 -18.37 23.63 0.62
CA ARG A 11 -17.47 22.74 1.35
C ARG A 11 -16.23 22.42 0.50
N ARG A 12 -16.40 22.03 -0.75
CA ARG A 12 -15.31 21.75 -1.69
C ARG A 12 -14.35 22.93 -1.84
N ASN A 13 -14.86 24.15 -1.95
CA ASN A 13 -14.02 25.34 -2.07
C ASN A 13 -13.26 25.63 -0.76
N LEU A 14 -13.87 25.42 0.41
CA LEU A 14 -13.20 25.55 1.71
C LEU A 14 -12.08 24.52 1.88
N GLU A 15 -12.29 23.28 1.48
CA GLU A 15 -11.29 22.22 1.50
C GLU A 15 -10.08 22.56 0.62
N ILE A 16 -10.34 22.96 -0.63
CA ILE A 16 -9.30 23.38 -1.57
C ILE A 16 -8.52 24.58 -1.01
N HIS A 17 -9.22 25.55 -0.46
CA HIS A 17 -8.58 26.74 0.13
C HIS A 17 -7.72 26.35 1.33
N ALA A 18 -8.22 25.53 2.25
CA ALA A 18 -7.48 25.08 3.43
C ALA A 18 -6.20 24.30 3.06
N LEU A 19 -6.28 23.44 2.04
CA LEU A 19 -5.13 22.70 1.53
C LEU A 19 -4.08 23.62 0.90
N ARG A 20 -4.51 24.58 0.09
CA ARG A 20 -3.62 25.58 -0.55
C ARG A 20 -2.94 26.49 0.46
N CYS A 21 -3.64 26.89 1.53
CA CYS A 21 -3.03 27.69 2.61
C CYS A 21 -1.86 27.01 3.30
N VAL A 22 -1.77 25.70 3.23
CA VAL A 22 -0.64 24.91 3.79
C VAL A 22 0.35 24.43 2.74
N GLY A 23 0.27 24.99 1.52
CA GLY A 23 1.22 24.69 0.43
C GLY A 23 0.93 23.40 -0.35
N MET A 24 -0.31 22.87 -0.25
CA MET A 24 -0.72 21.67 -0.99
C MET A 24 -1.60 22.07 -2.19
N ASP A 25 -1.20 21.64 -3.38
CA ASP A 25 -2.04 21.83 -4.57
C ASP A 25 -3.28 20.95 -4.48
N ALA A 26 -4.44 21.57 -4.79
CA ALA A 26 -5.71 20.87 -4.75
C ALA A 26 -6.62 21.23 -5.94
N LYS A 27 -7.36 20.22 -6.45
CA LYS A 27 -8.34 20.30 -7.54
C LYS A 27 -9.67 19.73 -7.06
N GLY A 28 -10.77 20.37 -7.45
CA GLY A 28 -12.12 19.98 -7.04
C GLY A 28 -12.91 19.32 -8.14
N TYR A 29 -13.74 18.35 -7.75
CA TYR A 29 -14.72 17.67 -8.60
C TYR A 29 -16.08 17.67 -7.91
N ASP A 30 -17.13 17.92 -8.66
CA ASP A 30 -18.51 18.00 -8.18
C ASP A 30 -19.26 16.66 -8.27
N SER A 31 -18.71 15.74 -9.04
CA SER A 31 -19.34 14.46 -9.35
C SER A 31 -18.31 13.34 -9.53
N ALA A 32 -18.78 12.09 -9.37
CA ALA A 32 -17.96 10.91 -9.63
C ALA A 32 -17.56 10.79 -11.11
N ASP A 33 -18.42 11.26 -12.03
CA ASP A 33 -18.14 11.16 -13.47
C ASP A 33 -17.02 12.08 -13.91
N SER A 34 -17.03 13.35 -13.46
CA SER A 34 -15.97 14.32 -13.75
C SER A 34 -14.63 13.86 -13.16
N PHE A 35 -14.64 13.39 -11.91
CA PHE A 35 -13.50 12.81 -11.24
C PHE A 35 -12.93 11.59 -12.01
N TRP A 36 -13.80 10.64 -12.37
CA TRP A 36 -13.36 9.39 -13.01
C TRP A 36 -12.77 9.60 -14.41
N LYS A 37 -13.28 10.58 -15.14
CA LYS A 37 -12.76 10.96 -16.47
C LYS A 37 -11.32 11.45 -16.39
N ASP A 38 -11.03 12.28 -15.40
CA ASP A 38 -9.68 12.83 -15.24
C ASP A 38 -8.72 11.80 -14.64
N LEU A 39 -9.19 10.87 -13.80
CA LEU A 39 -8.39 9.81 -13.19
C LEU A 39 -7.75 8.85 -14.22
N GLN A 40 -8.30 8.80 -15.43
CA GLN A 40 -7.72 8.01 -16.52
C GLN A 40 -6.47 8.66 -17.14
N ASN A 41 -6.30 9.98 -16.96
CA ASN A 41 -5.23 10.74 -17.57
C ASN A 41 -4.23 11.31 -16.56
N GLU A 42 -4.62 11.47 -15.31
CA GLU A 42 -3.85 12.13 -14.26
C GLU A 42 -4.04 11.40 -12.92
N CYS A 43 -2.97 11.18 -12.16
CA CYS A 43 -3.03 10.54 -10.85
C CYS A 43 -2.81 11.57 -9.74
N PRO A 44 -3.76 11.73 -8.79
CA PRO A 44 -3.54 12.54 -7.59
C PRO A 44 -2.65 11.82 -6.57
N GLU A 45 -2.06 12.60 -5.67
CA GLU A 45 -1.32 12.07 -4.52
C GLU A 45 -2.27 11.54 -3.43
N LEU A 46 -3.49 12.05 -3.37
CA LEU A 46 -4.54 11.66 -2.43
C LEU A 46 -5.90 12.10 -2.95
N ILE A 47 -6.92 11.30 -2.67
CA ILE A 47 -8.33 11.60 -2.94
C ILE A 47 -9.03 11.85 -1.60
N LEU A 48 -9.64 13.04 -1.47
CA LEU A 48 -10.58 13.36 -0.40
C LEU A 48 -11.99 13.25 -1.01
N MET A 49 -12.82 12.32 -0.50
CA MET A 49 -14.07 11.94 -1.14
C MET A 49 -15.26 12.05 -0.19
N ASP A 50 -16.29 12.79 -0.59
CA ASP A 50 -17.56 12.82 0.12
C ASP A 50 -18.33 11.51 -0.05
N ALA A 51 -18.78 10.93 1.06
CA ALA A 51 -19.64 9.75 1.07
C ALA A 51 -21.10 10.07 0.63
N ALA A 52 -21.44 11.34 0.45
CA ALA A 52 -22.78 11.81 0.05
C ALA A 52 -22.90 12.15 -1.45
N LEU A 53 -21.99 11.68 -2.29
CA LEU A 53 -22.05 11.96 -3.73
C LEU A 53 -23.38 11.50 -4.34
N PRO A 54 -24.14 12.38 -4.99
CA PRO A 54 -25.43 12.03 -5.58
C PRO A 54 -25.33 10.96 -6.67
N GLY A 55 -26.24 10.00 -6.66
CA GLY A 55 -26.35 8.97 -7.70
C GLY A 55 -25.28 7.89 -7.67
N VAL A 56 -24.38 7.90 -6.70
CA VAL A 56 -23.29 6.92 -6.60
C VAL A 56 -23.24 6.29 -5.21
N ASN A 57 -23.05 4.98 -5.16
CA ASN A 57 -22.69 4.32 -3.90
C ASN A 57 -21.20 4.56 -3.61
N PRO A 58 -20.84 5.31 -2.56
CA PRO A 58 -19.44 5.66 -2.27
C PRO A 58 -18.57 4.43 -1.99
N LEU A 59 -19.12 3.40 -1.38
CA LEU A 59 -18.39 2.15 -1.11
C LEU A 59 -18.07 1.42 -2.41
N ALA A 60 -19.01 1.39 -3.36
CA ALA A 60 -18.75 0.83 -4.68
C ALA A 60 -17.69 1.63 -5.46
N LEU A 61 -17.67 2.95 -5.27
CA LEU A 61 -16.67 3.82 -5.91
C LEU A 61 -15.27 3.56 -5.35
N ILE A 62 -15.10 3.41 -4.03
CA ILE A 62 -13.81 3.02 -3.44
C ILE A 62 -13.36 1.65 -3.97
N ASN A 63 -14.23 0.66 -3.96
CA ASN A 63 -13.91 -0.67 -4.49
C ASN A 63 -13.46 -0.60 -5.94
N ARG A 64 -14.11 0.23 -6.76
CA ARG A 64 -13.71 0.47 -8.16
C ARG A 64 -12.34 1.13 -8.27
N ILE A 65 -12.03 2.10 -7.38
CA ILE A 65 -10.69 2.72 -7.31
C ILE A 65 -9.66 1.65 -6.96
N ARG A 66 -9.89 0.83 -5.94
CA ARG A 66 -8.96 -0.23 -5.51
C ARG A 66 -8.73 -1.34 -6.55
N GLN A 67 -9.70 -1.60 -7.39
CA GLN A 67 -9.57 -2.55 -8.52
C GLN A 67 -8.91 -1.94 -9.75
N SER A 68 -8.70 -0.63 -9.78
CA SER A 68 -8.04 0.05 -10.89
C SER A 68 -6.53 -0.21 -10.86
N SER A 69 -5.96 -0.61 -11.97
CA SER A 69 -4.49 -0.73 -12.13
C SER A 69 -3.76 0.62 -12.06
N ILE A 70 -4.46 1.71 -12.27
CA ILE A 70 -3.91 3.08 -12.28
C ILE A 70 -4.03 3.73 -10.91
N ALA A 71 -5.19 3.54 -10.25
CA ALA A 71 -5.57 4.28 -9.04
C ALA A 71 -5.63 3.44 -7.77
N GLY A 72 -5.38 2.13 -7.83
CA GLY A 72 -5.54 1.21 -6.70
C GLY A 72 -4.72 1.55 -5.47
N GLU A 73 -3.54 2.13 -5.66
CA GLU A 73 -2.62 2.52 -4.59
C GLU A 73 -2.79 3.99 -4.12
N ILE A 74 -3.65 4.78 -4.79
CA ILE A 74 -3.87 6.17 -4.39
C ILE A 74 -4.60 6.20 -3.05
N PRO A 75 -4.08 6.89 -2.03
CA PRO A 75 -4.75 6.98 -0.74
C PRO A 75 -6.07 7.75 -0.85
N VAL A 76 -7.10 7.21 -0.19
CA VAL A 76 -8.45 7.76 -0.16
C VAL A 76 -8.87 8.06 1.27
N ILE A 77 -9.20 9.31 1.54
CA ILE A 77 -9.86 9.73 2.78
C ILE A 77 -11.34 9.95 2.49
N MET A 78 -12.20 9.18 3.17
CA MET A 78 -13.64 9.36 3.06
C MET A 78 -14.16 10.38 4.07
N GLN A 79 -15.14 11.18 3.65
CA GLN A 79 -15.91 12.06 4.54
C GLN A 79 -17.26 11.38 4.82
N ALA A 80 -17.41 10.78 6.01
CA ALA A 80 -18.65 10.12 6.41
C ALA A 80 -19.80 11.14 6.55
N GLN A 81 -21.01 10.73 6.18
CA GLN A 81 -22.20 11.61 6.26
C GLN A 81 -22.60 11.91 7.71
N SER A 82 -22.27 11.02 8.64
CA SER A 82 -22.65 11.14 10.03
C SER A 82 -21.49 10.80 10.97
N SER A 83 -21.65 11.16 12.23
CA SER A 83 -20.74 10.74 13.31
C SER A 83 -20.97 9.29 13.76
N ASN A 84 -21.85 8.54 13.10
CA ASN A 84 -22.15 7.17 13.44
C ASN A 84 -20.92 6.26 13.24
N GLU A 85 -20.59 5.49 14.25
CA GLU A 85 -19.45 4.56 14.24
C GLU A 85 -19.54 3.54 13.10
N LEU A 86 -20.75 3.04 12.79
CA LEU A 86 -20.97 2.08 11.72
C LEU A 86 -20.62 2.62 10.33
N ASP A 87 -20.85 3.91 10.09
CA ASP A 87 -20.50 4.53 8.80
C ASP A 87 -18.99 4.65 8.64
N VAL A 88 -18.27 4.95 9.73
CA VAL A 88 -16.81 4.97 9.73
C VAL A 88 -16.23 3.58 9.50
N ILE A 89 -16.77 2.57 10.18
CA ILE A 89 -16.34 1.17 10.00
C ILE A 89 -16.53 0.75 8.54
N ARG A 90 -17.71 1.01 7.96
CA ARG A 90 -17.98 0.68 6.55
C ARG A 90 -17.04 1.38 5.57
N CYS A 91 -16.71 2.65 5.82
CA CYS A 91 -15.74 3.39 4.99
C CYS A 91 -14.37 2.73 5.04
N LEU A 92 -13.87 2.39 6.23
CA LEU A 92 -12.55 1.77 6.39
C LEU A 92 -12.53 0.35 5.83
N ASP A 93 -13.54 -0.47 6.10
CA ASP A 93 -13.66 -1.84 5.58
C ASP A 93 -13.77 -1.88 4.05
N SER A 94 -14.27 -0.81 3.42
CA SER A 94 -14.33 -0.70 1.96
C SER A 94 -12.99 -0.34 1.30
N GLY A 95 -11.94 -0.08 2.10
CA GLY A 95 -10.60 0.22 1.60
C GLY A 95 -10.22 1.71 1.63
N ALA A 96 -10.93 2.55 2.39
CA ALA A 96 -10.47 3.90 2.68
C ALA A 96 -9.26 3.87 3.64
N ASP A 97 -8.28 4.75 3.42
CA ASP A 97 -7.09 4.86 4.28
C ASP A 97 -7.35 5.62 5.57
N ASP A 98 -8.34 6.49 5.56
CA ASP A 98 -8.87 7.19 6.75
C ASP A 98 -10.31 7.63 6.51
N CYS A 99 -11.00 8.01 7.60
CA CYS A 99 -12.38 8.49 7.55
C CYS A 99 -12.55 9.74 8.43
N LEU A 100 -13.03 10.82 7.82
CA LEU A 100 -13.44 12.06 8.49
C LEU A 100 -14.91 11.98 8.89
N ARG A 101 -15.22 12.27 10.14
CA ARG A 101 -16.61 12.29 10.65
C ARG A 101 -17.20 13.67 10.49
N ASN A 102 -18.32 13.80 9.80
CA ASN A 102 -19.05 15.07 9.74
C ASN A 102 -19.82 15.34 11.07
N PRO A 103 -19.78 16.57 11.60
CA PRO A 103 -18.98 17.71 11.11
C PRO A 103 -17.51 17.62 11.54
N PHE A 104 -16.60 18.05 10.66
CA PHE A 104 -15.16 18.13 10.94
C PHE A 104 -14.62 19.54 10.70
N GLY A 105 -13.54 19.88 11.39
CA GLY A 105 -12.82 21.13 11.17
C GLY A 105 -11.86 21.05 9.98
N MET A 106 -11.69 22.14 9.22
CA MET A 106 -10.74 22.18 8.10
C MET A 106 -9.30 21.85 8.53
N MET A 107 -8.90 22.27 9.73
CA MET A 107 -7.54 21.93 10.25
C MET A 107 -7.42 20.46 10.64
N GLU A 108 -8.49 19.80 11.08
CA GLU A 108 -8.50 18.35 11.27
C GLU A 108 -8.30 17.62 9.95
N MET A 109 -9.07 18.02 8.91
CA MET A 109 -8.92 17.48 7.55
C MET A 109 -7.49 17.62 7.06
N VAL A 110 -6.90 18.82 7.13
CA VAL A 110 -5.50 19.06 6.74
C VAL A 110 -4.52 18.16 7.51
N SER A 111 -4.74 17.98 8.82
CA SER A 111 -3.87 17.15 9.65
C SER A 111 -3.95 15.68 9.25
N ARG A 112 -5.13 15.17 8.93
CA ARG A 112 -5.33 13.80 8.44
C ARG A 112 -4.74 13.59 7.06
N VAL A 113 -4.93 14.52 6.13
CA VAL A 113 -4.28 14.50 4.81
C VAL A 113 -2.76 14.41 4.97
N LYS A 114 -2.17 15.26 5.81
CA LYS A 114 -0.72 15.19 6.12
C LYS A 114 -0.31 13.85 6.72
N ALA A 115 -1.12 13.27 7.61
CA ALA A 115 -0.82 12.00 8.27
C ALA A 115 -0.86 10.84 7.26
N VAL A 116 -1.85 10.80 6.37
CA VAL A 116 -1.97 9.77 5.34
C VAL A 116 -0.85 9.90 4.32
N LEU A 117 -0.59 11.09 3.77
CA LEU A 117 0.52 11.33 2.85
C LEU A 117 1.88 10.96 3.47
N ARG A 118 2.09 11.26 4.75
CA ARG A 118 3.32 10.87 5.46
C ARG A 118 3.46 9.35 5.58
N ARG A 119 2.37 8.60 5.74
CA ARG A 119 2.41 7.11 5.75
C ARG A 119 2.82 6.57 4.38
N VAL A 120 2.25 7.14 3.31
CA VAL A 120 2.58 6.78 1.93
C VAL A 120 4.02 7.20 1.57
N GLN A 121 4.47 8.37 2.05
CA GLN A 121 5.84 8.85 1.83
C GLN A 121 6.88 8.22 2.79
N ARG A 122 6.46 7.71 3.96
CA ARG A 122 7.32 6.98 4.91
C ARG A 122 7.46 5.50 4.63
N ALA A 123 6.65 4.96 3.73
CA ALA A 123 7.12 3.91 2.88
C ALA A 123 7.84 4.56 1.70
N PRO A 124 9.17 4.77 1.72
CA PRO A 124 9.86 4.57 0.49
C PRO A 124 9.59 3.09 0.22
N ILE A 125 8.71 2.78 -0.70
CA ILE A 125 8.95 1.63 -1.52
C ILE A 125 10.26 2.06 -2.17
N GLU A 126 11.38 1.63 -1.60
CA GLU A 126 12.56 1.46 -2.40
C GLU A 126 12.06 0.54 -3.49
N ASP A 127 11.73 1.10 -4.67
CA ASP A 127 11.32 0.29 -5.82
C ASP A 127 12.38 -0.77 -6.12
N VAL A 128 13.54 -0.61 -5.48
CA VAL A 128 14.69 -1.50 -5.55
C VAL A 128 15.29 -1.72 -4.17
N TYR A 129 15.06 -2.88 -3.58
CA TYR A 129 15.79 -3.33 -2.39
C TYR A 129 17.17 -3.81 -2.78
N GLN A 130 18.19 -3.50 -1.96
CA GLN A 130 19.55 -3.97 -2.15
C GLN A 130 20.07 -4.64 -0.88
N ALA A 131 20.70 -5.83 -1.04
CA ALA A 131 21.34 -6.53 0.05
C ALA A 131 22.56 -7.32 -0.49
N GLY A 132 23.76 -6.84 -0.21
CA GLY A 132 24.98 -7.40 -0.83
C GLY A 132 24.91 -7.30 -2.35
N GLY A 133 25.12 -8.40 -3.07
CA GLY A 133 25.01 -8.44 -4.54
C GLY A 133 23.58 -8.58 -5.07
N ILE A 134 22.56 -8.65 -4.19
CA ILE A 134 21.15 -8.82 -4.60
C ILE A 134 20.50 -7.45 -4.80
N SER A 135 19.82 -7.27 -5.94
CA SER A 135 18.92 -6.16 -6.22
C SER A 135 17.55 -6.69 -6.60
N LEU A 136 16.48 -6.24 -5.93
CA LEU A 136 15.10 -6.64 -6.16
C LEU A 136 14.26 -5.40 -6.48
N SER A 137 13.76 -5.30 -7.72
CA SER A 137 12.81 -4.27 -8.14
C SER A 137 11.37 -4.77 -7.95
N LEU A 138 10.60 -4.08 -7.13
CA LEU A 138 9.19 -4.40 -6.92
C LEU A 138 8.36 -4.07 -8.16
N LYS A 139 8.62 -2.92 -8.77
CA LYS A 139 7.88 -2.42 -9.93
C LYS A 139 8.04 -3.31 -11.16
N GLU A 140 9.27 -3.74 -11.42
CA GLU A 140 9.60 -4.60 -12.57
C GLU A 140 9.46 -6.09 -12.25
N ARG A 141 9.24 -6.46 -10.96
CA ARG A 141 9.34 -7.83 -10.46
C ARG A 141 10.61 -8.54 -10.89
N LEU A 142 11.70 -7.79 -10.98
CA LEU A 142 12.99 -8.23 -11.44
C LEU A 142 13.96 -8.42 -10.26
N VAL A 143 14.68 -9.52 -10.26
CA VAL A 143 15.75 -9.78 -9.30
C VAL A 143 17.07 -9.94 -10.07
N LYS A 144 18.11 -9.26 -9.60
CA LYS A 144 19.47 -9.41 -10.12
C LYS A 144 20.40 -9.86 -8.98
N VAL A 145 21.35 -10.68 -9.32
CA VAL A 145 22.49 -11.07 -8.47
C VAL A 145 23.77 -10.67 -9.19
N ASP A 146 24.58 -9.84 -8.56
CA ASP A 146 25.81 -9.28 -9.17
C ASP A 146 25.56 -8.68 -10.57
N GLN A 147 24.45 -7.92 -10.70
CA GLN A 147 23.92 -7.26 -11.91
C GLN A 147 23.30 -8.21 -12.94
N GLU A 148 23.41 -9.53 -12.80
CA GLU A 148 22.83 -10.52 -13.70
C GLU A 148 21.38 -10.86 -13.28
N PRO A 149 20.40 -10.82 -14.21
CA PRO A 149 19.02 -11.13 -13.90
C PRO A 149 18.82 -12.60 -13.63
N ILE A 150 18.05 -12.93 -12.59
CA ILE A 150 17.68 -14.30 -12.24
C ILE A 150 16.15 -14.46 -12.27
N GLN A 151 15.70 -15.68 -12.60
CA GLN A 151 14.26 -16.01 -12.61
C GLN A 151 13.85 -16.66 -11.29
N LEU A 152 12.97 -16.00 -10.56
CA LEU A 152 12.31 -16.54 -9.38
C LEU A 152 10.86 -16.92 -9.69
N SER A 153 10.36 -17.98 -9.05
CA SER A 153 8.91 -18.23 -9.01
C SER A 153 8.21 -17.15 -8.17
N TYR A 154 6.90 -17.04 -8.32
CA TYR A 154 6.10 -16.09 -7.53
C TYR A 154 6.39 -16.20 -6.02
N LYS A 155 6.40 -17.40 -5.48
CA LYS A 155 6.61 -17.64 -4.04
C LYS A 155 8.05 -17.38 -3.58
N GLU A 156 9.03 -17.65 -4.42
CA GLU A 156 10.43 -17.31 -4.15
C GLU A 156 10.66 -15.80 -4.15
N PHE A 157 10.01 -15.08 -5.08
CA PHE A 157 10.05 -13.63 -5.11
C PHE A 157 9.43 -13.01 -3.84
N GLU A 158 8.23 -13.47 -3.43
CA GLU A 158 7.58 -13.00 -2.21
C GLU A 158 8.39 -13.30 -0.94
N LEU A 159 9.05 -14.47 -0.86
CA LEU A 159 9.97 -14.78 0.23
C LEU A 159 11.16 -13.82 0.27
N LEU A 160 11.80 -13.59 -0.89
CA LEU A 160 12.95 -12.69 -0.99
C LEU A 160 12.55 -11.26 -0.63
N LYS A 161 11.39 -10.80 -1.12
CA LYS A 161 10.82 -9.49 -0.79
C LYS A 161 10.69 -9.31 0.71
N VAL A 162 10.01 -10.22 1.41
CA VAL A 162 9.83 -10.16 2.88
C VAL A 162 11.18 -10.07 3.59
N PHE A 163 12.16 -10.86 3.16
CA PHE A 163 13.49 -10.86 3.77
C PHE A 163 14.26 -9.56 3.53
N MET A 164 14.13 -8.96 2.34
CA MET A 164 14.82 -7.73 1.98
C MET A 164 14.13 -6.47 2.54
N GLU A 165 12.83 -6.51 2.77
CA GLU A 165 12.09 -5.44 3.45
C GLU A 165 12.48 -5.32 4.94
N HIS A 166 12.87 -6.44 5.57
CA HIS A 166 13.13 -6.51 7.01
C HIS A 166 14.48 -7.20 7.32
N PRO A 167 15.61 -6.61 6.93
CA PRO A 167 16.93 -7.23 7.16
C PRO A 167 17.22 -7.42 8.64
N GLY A 168 17.61 -8.66 9.02
CA GLY A 168 17.92 -9.04 10.38
C GLY A 168 16.73 -9.52 11.23
N GLU A 169 15.51 -9.30 10.78
CA GLU A 169 14.31 -9.79 11.43
C GLU A 169 14.14 -11.30 11.20
N VAL A 170 13.71 -12.02 12.25
CA VAL A 170 13.51 -13.46 12.19
C VAL A 170 12.04 -13.76 11.96
N PHE A 171 11.73 -14.43 10.86
CA PHE A 171 10.40 -14.89 10.51
C PHE A 171 10.23 -16.37 10.81
N THR A 172 9.15 -16.73 11.52
CA THR A 172 8.81 -18.14 11.76
C THR A 172 8.33 -18.81 10.47
N ARG A 173 8.48 -20.15 10.38
CA ARG A 173 7.95 -20.94 9.26
C ARG A 173 6.44 -20.79 9.12
N GLN A 174 5.74 -20.76 10.25
CA GLN A 174 4.29 -20.53 10.30
C GLN A 174 3.92 -19.18 9.69
N TRP A 175 4.53 -18.10 10.17
CA TRP A 175 4.25 -16.75 9.69
C TRP A 175 4.51 -16.61 8.18
N LEU A 176 5.65 -17.12 7.70
CA LEU A 176 5.99 -17.11 6.26
C LEU A 176 4.96 -17.90 5.44
N TYR A 177 4.55 -19.06 5.93
CA TYR A 177 3.56 -19.89 5.23
C TYR A 177 2.21 -19.21 5.16
N GLU A 178 1.66 -18.75 6.28
CA GLU A 178 0.36 -18.08 6.34
C GLU A 178 0.35 -16.81 5.50
N ARG A 179 1.42 -16.01 5.56
CA ARG A 179 1.54 -14.76 4.81
C ARG A 179 1.64 -14.95 3.30
N ILE A 180 2.40 -15.94 2.84
CA ILE A 180 2.75 -16.08 1.42
C ILE A 180 1.84 -17.10 0.71
N TRP A 181 1.38 -18.14 1.39
CA TRP A 181 0.53 -19.19 0.80
C TRP A 181 -0.95 -19.05 1.15
N ASN A 182 -1.30 -18.15 2.08
CA ASN A 182 -2.68 -17.93 2.54
C ASN A 182 -3.38 -19.22 3.03
N GLY A 183 -2.63 -20.11 3.65
CA GLY A 183 -3.12 -21.41 4.13
C GLY A 183 -2.86 -21.63 5.62
N THR A 184 -3.50 -22.64 6.19
CA THR A 184 -3.23 -23.06 7.58
C THR A 184 -1.92 -23.84 7.65
N TYR A 185 -1.00 -23.40 8.50
CA TYR A 185 0.29 -24.06 8.69
C TYR A 185 0.14 -25.35 9.50
N SER A 186 0.92 -26.35 9.15
CA SER A 186 1.12 -27.58 9.92
C SER A 186 2.62 -27.80 10.13
N GLU A 187 3.03 -28.28 11.31
CA GLU A 187 4.44 -28.53 11.64
C GLU A 187 5.13 -29.54 10.69
N LYS A 188 4.34 -30.41 10.04
CA LYS A 188 4.84 -31.35 9.03
C LYS A 188 5.05 -30.68 7.66
N ASN A 189 4.63 -29.43 7.50
CA ASN A 189 4.69 -28.73 6.22
C ASN A 189 6.13 -28.25 5.95
N ARG A 190 6.74 -28.77 4.90
CA ARG A 190 8.10 -28.43 4.45
C ARG A 190 8.14 -27.41 3.30
N THR A 191 7.00 -26.85 2.93
CA THR A 191 6.87 -25.96 1.76
C THR A 191 7.80 -24.75 1.85
N VAL A 192 7.86 -24.10 3.01
CA VAL A 192 8.76 -22.95 3.22
C VAL A 192 10.21 -23.35 3.10
N ASP A 193 10.60 -24.49 3.73
CA ASP A 193 11.99 -24.98 3.71
C ASP A 193 12.45 -25.29 2.27
N ILE A 194 11.59 -25.90 1.45
CA ILE A 194 11.89 -26.24 0.05
C ILE A 194 12.06 -24.95 -0.78
N HIS A 195 11.17 -23.99 -0.63
CA HIS A 195 11.27 -22.73 -1.39
C HIS A 195 12.48 -21.90 -0.96
N VAL A 196 12.80 -21.85 0.33
CA VAL A 196 14.03 -21.19 0.82
C VAL A 196 15.27 -21.88 0.28
N GLN A 197 15.30 -23.22 0.24
CA GLN A 197 16.41 -23.96 -0.33
C GLN A 197 16.59 -23.67 -1.83
N THR A 198 15.50 -23.64 -2.60
CA THR A 198 15.53 -23.32 -4.02
C THR A 198 15.92 -21.87 -4.26
N LEU A 199 15.39 -20.95 -3.47
CA LEU A 199 15.76 -19.53 -3.50
C LEU A 199 17.26 -19.34 -3.28
N ARG A 200 17.84 -19.97 -2.25
CA ARG A 200 19.30 -19.93 -1.99
C ARG A 200 20.13 -20.42 -3.17
N LYS A 201 19.70 -21.51 -3.81
CA LYS A 201 20.39 -22.03 -5.01
C LYS A 201 20.38 -21.01 -6.16
N LYS A 202 19.24 -20.37 -6.39
CA LYS A 202 19.09 -19.35 -7.45
C LYS A 202 19.85 -18.06 -7.15
N LEU A 203 19.97 -17.68 -5.88
CA LEU A 203 20.78 -16.56 -5.43
C LEU A 203 22.30 -16.82 -5.50
N GLY A 204 22.72 -18.05 -5.77
CA GLY A 204 24.14 -18.41 -5.93
C GLY A 204 25.00 -17.99 -4.75
N THR A 205 26.02 -17.17 -5.00
CA THR A 205 26.96 -16.63 -3.98
C THR A 205 26.23 -15.86 -2.88
N CYS A 206 25.16 -15.15 -3.23
CA CYS A 206 24.34 -14.36 -2.29
C CYS A 206 23.33 -15.21 -1.49
N GLY A 207 23.17 -16.52 -1.79
CA GLY A 207 22.25 -17.40 -1.08
C GLY A 207 22.54 -17.54 0.41
N SER A 208 23.79 -17.34 0.83
CA SER A 208 24.22 -17.35 2.24
C SER A 208 23.67 -16.17 3.06
N LEU A 209 23.14 -15.14 2.40
CA LEU A 209 22.49 -14.01 3.07
C LEU A 209 21.15 -14.41 3.69
N VAL A 210 20.46 -15.41 3.14
CA VAL A 210 19.26 -15.98 3.74
C VAL A 210 19.68 -17.03 4.75
N GLU A 211 19.61 -16.72 6.03
CA GLU A 211 20.03 -17.60 7.12
C GLU A 211 18.90 -18.43 7.71
N SER A 212 19.22 -19.64 8.16
CA SER A 212 18.32 -20.43 9.00
C SER A 212 18.55 -20.08 10.47
N VAL A 213 17.48 -19.74 11.18
CA VAL A 213 17.50 -19.63 12.64
C VAL A 213 16.95 -20.93 13.21
N LYS A 214 17.82 -21.67 13.89
CA LYS A 214 17.55 -23.04 14.36
C LYS A 214 16.26 -23.09 15.17
N TYR A 215 15.37 -24.04 14.84
CA TYR A 215 14.05 -24.27 15.42
C TYR A 215 13.00 -23.15 15.24
N ILE A 216 13.37 -21.97 14.71
CA ILE A 216 12.46 -20.83 14.56
C ILE A 216 12.05 -20.65 13.09
N GLY A 217 12.98 -20.32 12.21
CA GLY A 217 12.66 -20.00 10.82
C GLY A 217 13.85 -19.44 10.06
N TYR A 218 13.63 -18.28 9.41
CA TYR A 218 14.61 -17.69 8.48
C TYR A 218 14.71 -16.19 8.67
N ARG A 219 15.85 -15.64 8.29
CA ARG A 219 16.08 -14.19 8.21
C ARG A 219 17.04 -13.85 7.07
N MET A 220 17.07 -12.61 6.65
CA MET A 220 18.16 -12.04 5.87
C MET A 220 19.22 -11.43 6.79
N LYS A 221 20.48 -11.66 6.49
CA LYS A 221 21.58 -10.94 7.16
C LYS A 221 21.47 -9.43 6.93
N LYS A 222 21.76 -8.64 7.96
CA LYS A 222 22.05 -7.23 7.76
C LYS A 222 23.39 -7.13 7.03
N VAL A 223 23.36 -6.54 5.85
CA VAL A 223 24.59 -6.18 5.11
C VAL A 223 24.78 -4.68 5.32
N PRO A 224 25.97 -4.21 5.66
CA PRO A 224 26.27 -2.80 5.82
C PRO A 224 26.10 -2.02 4.52
#